data_1c3b87c712f44cf67a477c280910470a
#
_entry.id   1c3b87c712f44cf67a477c280910470a
#
_cell.length_a   1.000
_cell.length_b   1.000
_cell.length_c   1.000
_cell.angle_alpha   90.00
_cell.angle_beta   90.00
_cell.angle_gamma   90.00
#
_symmetry.space_group_name_H-M   'P 1'
#
loop_
_entity.id
_entity.type
_entity.pdbx_description
1 polymer ?
#
loop_
_entity_poly.entity_id
_entity_poly.type
_entity_poly.pdbx_seq_one_letter_code
_entity_poly.pdbx_strand_id
1 'polypeptide(L)'
;MLGYSQPSGQPSYKEIARGVGIDPRELEAVKRVAFQVFQRGVSPMAKDISEGIKQQLGGEWFAFVNPAGDETYEFSLTRVKGTDFVSFVLNGTTKFQVCRIKAY
;
A
#
# COMPACT_ATOMS: atom_id res chain seq x y z
N MET A 1 -0.55 29.65 -10.53
CA MET A 1 -0.63 29.25 -10.21
C MET A 1 -0.58 28.65 -9.85
N LEU A 2 -0.54 28.41 -9.61
CA LEU A 2 -0.61 27.81 -9.24
C LEU A 2 -0.87 27.12 -8.78
N GLY A 3 -1.01 27.20 -8.72
CA GLY A 3 -1.31 26.62 -8.29
C GLY A 3 -1.49 25.45 -8.01
N TYR A 4 -1.17 25.02 -8.08
CA TYR A 4 -1.38 24.02 -7.92
C TYR A 4 -1.81 23.44 -7.11
N SER A 5 -1.92 23.30 -7.01
CA SER A 5 -3.06 22.69 -6.37
C SER A 5 -2.75 21.44 -5.60
N GLN A 6 -1.82 20.67 -6.00
CA GLN A 6 -1.40 19.50 -5.22
C GLN A 6 -0.42 19.90 -4.14
N PRO A 7 -0.58 19.39 -2.91
CA PRO A 7 0.46 19.59 -1.91
C PRO A 7 1.78 19.07 -2.41
N SER A 8 2.84 19.80 -2.13
CA SER A 8 4.17 19.40 -2.51
C SER A 8 4.48 18.01 -1.96
N GLY A 9 4.96 17.14 -2.81
CA GLY A 9 5.42 15.83 -2.41
C GLY A 9 4.36 14.75 -2.29
N GLN A 10 3.08 15.08 -2.47
CA GLN A 10 2.07 14.05 -2.39
C GLN A 10 1.97 13.31 -3.71
N PRO A 11 2.19 11.97 -3.72
CA PRO A 11 2.13 11.22 -4.97
C PRO A 11 0.70 11.05 -5.45
N SER A 12 0.54 10.86 -6.75
CA SER A 12 -0.75 10.49 -7.29
C SER A 12 -1.05 9.04 -6.87
N TYR A 13 -2.33 8.75 -6.68
CA TYR A 13 -2.77 7.45 -6.18
C TYR A 13 -3.80 6.87 -7.15
N LYS A 14 -3.60 5.62 -7.53
CA LYS A 14 -4.56 4.88 -8.34
C LYS A 14 -4.80 3.51 -7.70
N GLU A 15 -6.01 3.30 -7.22
CA GLU A 15 -6.38 2.02 -6.65
C GLU A 15 -6.63 1.01 -7.77
N ILE A 16 -6.04 -0.17 -7.64
CA ILE A 16 -6.25 -1.27 -8.59
C ILE A 16 -7.36 -2.18 -8.07
N ALA A 17 -7.28 -2.56 -6.80
CA ALA A 17 -8.24 -3.47 -6.20
C ALA A 17 -8.21 -3.32 -4.69
N ARG A 18 -9.34 -3.60 -4.06
CA ARG A 18 -9.44 -3.56 -2.61
C ARG A 18 -10.49 -4.58 -2.16
N GLY A 19 -10.12 -5.41 -1.18
CA GLY A 19 -11.05 -6.33 -0.58
C GLY A 19 -11.97 -5.63 0.41
N VAL A 20 -13.13 -6.20 0.64
CA VAL A 20 -14.14 -5.59 1.52
C VAL A 20 -13.73 -5.59 2.99
N GLY A 21 -12.72 -6.37 3.36
CA GLY A 21 -12.21 -6.38 4.73
C GLY A 21 -11.37 -5.19 5.12
N ILE A 22 -11.03 -4.33 4.15
CA ILE A 22 -10.31 -3.08 4.42
C ILE A 22 -11.34 -1.96 4.38
N ASP A 23 -11.68 -1.41 5.54
CA ASP A 23 -12.66 -0.33 5.60
C ASP A 23 -12.01 1.02 5.21
N PRO A 24 -12.82 2.07 4.99
CA PRO A 24 -12.25 3.35 4.56
C PRO A 24 -11.23 3.95 5.54
N ARG A 25 -11.41 3.75 6.83
CA ARG A 25 -10.47 4.27 7.82
C ARG A 25 -9.14 3.54 7.72
N GLU A 26 -9.20 2.22 7.59
CA GLU A 26 -7.98 1.41 7.43
C GLU A 26 -7.28 1.76 6.13
N LEU A 27 -8.03 1.97 5.06
CA LEU A 27 -7.46 2.37 3.79
C LEU A 27 -6.70 3.69 3.92
N GLU A 28 -7.25 4.67 4.62
CA GLU A 28 -6.56 5.94 4.80
C GLU A 28 -5.26 5.77 5.58
N ALA A 29 -5.24 4.90 6.58
CA ALA A 29 -4.01 4.61 7.31
C ALA A 29 -2.97 3.95 6.41
N VAL A 30 -3.37 2.98 5.61
CA VAL A 30 -2.46 2.31 4.66
C VAL A 30 -1.90 3.32 3.67
N LYS A 31 -2.73 4.18 3.11
CA LYS A 31 -2.29 5.20 2.15
C LYS A 31 -1.29 6.16 2.80
N ARG A 32 -1.57 6.59 4.02
CA ARG A 32 -0.69 7.53 4.73
C ARG A 32 0.69 6.94 4.92
N VAL A 33 0.76 5.70 5.38
CA VAL A 33 2.03 5.02 5.57
C VAL A 33 2.76 4.86 4.24
N ALA A 34 2.04 4.39 3.21
CA ALA A 34 2.66 4.16 1.90
C ALA A 34 3.19 5.46 1.29
N PHE A 35 2.44 6.56 1.42
CA PHE A 35 2.88 7.85 0.91
C PHE A 35 4.16 8.31 1.60
N GLN A 36 4.22 8.18 2.92
CA GLN A 36 5.39 8.59 3.67
C GLN A 36 6.63 7.78 3.29
N VAL A 37 6.46 6.47 3.19
CA VAL A 37 7.58 5.59 2.83
C VAL A 37 8.04 5.85 1.40
N PHE A 38 7.09 6.01 0.49
CA PHE A 38 7.39 6.26 -0.92
C PHE A 38 8.15 7.58 -1.08
N GLN A 39 7.74 8.61 -0.37
CA GLN A 39 8.39 9.92 -0.47
C GLN A 39 9.81 9.90 0.06
N ARG A 40 10.09 9.09 1.08
CA ARG A 40 11.46 8.95 1.56
C ARG A 40 12.36 8.25 0.56
N GLY A 41 11.79 7.34 -0.22
CA GLY A 41 12.53 6.66 -1.28
C GLY A 41 13.67 5.76 -0.81
N VAL A 42 13.63 5.30 0.43
CA VAL A 42 14.71 4.49 1.01
C VAL A 42 14.28 3.04 1.08
N SER A 43 15.10 2.13 0.56
CA SER A 43 14.84 0.69 0.64
C SER A 43 15.22 0.16 2.02
N PRO A 44 14.54 -0.89 2.49
CA PRO A 44 13.44 -1.61 1.83
C PRO A 44 12.08 -0.99 2.18
N MET A 45 11.40 -0.49 1.19
CA MET A 45 10.10 0.14 1.40
C MET A 45 9.06 -0.81 1.94
N ALA A 46 9.05 -2.07 1.48
CA ALA A 46 8.05 -3.03 1.91
C ALA A 46 8.08 -3.25 3.43
N LYS A 47 9.27 -3.34 4.00
CA LYS A 47 9.42 -3.50 5.44
C LYS A 47 8.86 -2.29 6.19
N ASP A 48 9.22 -1.10 5.75
CA ASP A 48 8.78 0.12 6.41
C ASP A 48 7.27 0.29 6.31
N ILE A 49 6.69 -0.11 5.18
CA ILE A 49 5.24 -0.05 5.02
C ILE A 49 4.54 -1.00 5.97
N SER A 50 4.96 -2.26 6.01
CA SER A 50 4.30 -3.23 6.88
C SER A 50 4.43 -2.86 8.36
N GLU A 51 5.60 -2.38 8.76
CA GLU A 51 5.80 -1.96 10.15
C GLU A 51 4.99 -0.72 10.48
N GLY A 52 4.94 0.24 9.58
CA GLY A 52 4.16 1.46 9.80
C GLY A 52 2.67 1.19 9.91
N ILE A 53 2.16 0.31 9.09
CA ILE A 53 0.74 -0.06 9.16
C ILE A 53 0.46 -0.79 10.48
N LYS A 54 1.35 -1.70 10.87
CA LYS A 54 1.20 -2.39 12.15
C LYS A 54 1.14 -1.42 13.32
N GLN A 55 1.96 -0.38 13.30
CA GLN A 55 1.94 0.62 14.36
C GLN A 55 0.62 1.37 14.44
N GLN A 56 -0.01 1.63 13.30
CA GLN A 56 -1.24 2.40 13.27
C GLN A 56 -2.48 1.55 13.46
N LEU A 57 -2.50 0.35 12.93
CA LEU A 57 -3.70 -0.49 12.91
C LEU A 57 -3.59 -1.76 13.76
N GLY A 58 -2.38 -2.10 14.19
CA GLY A 58 -2.15 -3.38 14.85
C GLY A 58 -2.18 -4.55 13.89
N GLY A 59 -1.99 -5.75 14.39
CA GLY A 59 -2.01 -6.95 13.57
C GLY A 59 -0.70 -7.16 12.81
N GLU A 60 -0.74 -8.10 11.89
CA GLU A 60 0.39 -8.42 11.04
C GLU A 60 0.03 -8.16 9.60
N TRP A 61 0.99 -7.60 8.86
CA TRP A 61 0.75 -7.16 7.49
C TRP A 61 1.88 -7.60 6.58
N PHE A 62 1.52 -7.95 5.34
CA PHE A 62 2.46 -8.12 4.25
C PHE A 62 2.39 -6.93 3.32
N ALA A 63 3.55 -6.53 2.80
CA ALA A 63 3.61 -5.51 1.77
C ALA A 63 4.53 -5.97 0.66
N PHE A 64 4.13 -5.71 -0.58
CA PHE A 64 4.93 -5.97 -1.77
C PHE A 64 5.05 -4.69 -2.55
N VAL A 65 6.25 -4.39 -3.00
CA VAL A 65 6.55 -3.17 -3.75
C VAL A 65 7.26 -3.56 -5.03
N ASN A 66 6.65 -3.27 -6.16
CA ASN A 66 7.18 -3.62 -7.47
C ASN A 66 7.08 -2.44 -8.41
N PRO A 67 7.91 -2.41 -9.47
CA PRO A 67 7.68 -1.44 -10.53
C PRO A 67 6.30 -1.65 -11.15
N ALA A 68 5.59 -0.58 -11.42
CA ALA A 68 4.32 -0.67 -12.09
C ALA A 68 4.58 -1.17 -13.52
N GLY A 69 3.74 -2.06 -14.01
CA GLY A 69 3.91 -2.64 -15.32
C GLY A 69 4.75 -3.90 -15.35
N ASP A 70 5.37 -4.26 -14.24
CA ASP A 70 6.07 -5.54 -14.16
C ASP A 70 5.05 -6.64 -13.88
N GLU A 71 4.61 -7.29 -14.95
CA GLU A 71 3.58 -8.33 -14.85
C GLU A 71 4.15 -9.73 -14.73
N THR A 72 5.48 -9.83 -14.59
CA THR A 72 6.07 -11.13 -14.33
C THR A 72 5.90 -11.54 -12.87
N TYR A 73 5.46 -10.62 -12.04
CA TYR A 73 5.28 -10.87 -10.62
C TYR A 73 3.87 -11.32 -10.37
N GLU A 74 3.72 -12.58 -10.06
CA GLU A 74 2.44 -13.10 -9.59
C GLU A 74 2.53 -13.37 -8.10
N PHE A 75 1.41 -13.13 -7.42
CA PHE A 75 1.39 -13.25 -5.99
C PHE A 75 0.06 -13.87 -5.56
N SER A 76 0.14 -14.93 -4.79
CA SER A 76 -1.05 -15.61 -4.29
C SER A 76 -0.86 -15.94 -2.83
N LEU A 77 -1.82 -15.52 -2.00
CA LEU A 77 -1.84 -15.82 -0.59
C LEU A 77 -3.06 -16.65 -0.26
N THR A 78 -2.85 -17.93 -0.05
CA THR A 78 -3.95 -18.83 0.27
C THR A 78 -4.32 -18.81 1.75
N ARG A 79 -3.44 -18.26 2.58
CA ARG A 79 -3.67 -18.21 4.03
C ARG A 79 -4.14 -16.86 4.54
N VAL A 80 -4.33 -15.92 3.64
CA VAL A 80 -4.87 -14.62 3.98
C VAL A 80 -6.32 -14.59 3.57
N LYS A 81 -7.17 -14.03 4.41
CA LYS A 81 -8.55 -13.83 3.97
C LYS A 81 -8.53 -12.91 2.77
N GLY A 82 -9.11 -13.37 1.66
CA GLY A 82 -9.06 -12.64 0.41
C GLY A 82 -9.73 -11.28 0.43
N THR A 83 -10.37 -10.92 1.53
CA THR A 83 -11.03 -9.63 1.68
C THR A 83 -10.15 -8.56 2.31
N ASP A 84 -8.98 -8.93 2.84
CA ASP A 84 -8.15 -8.02 3.65
C ASP A 84 -6.92 -7.59 2.89
N PHE A 85 -7.13 -6.97 1.73
CA PHE A 85 -6.03 -6.52 0.89
C PHE A 85 -6.35 -5.21 0.19
N VAL A 86 -5.30 -4.51 -0.23
CA VAL A 86 -5.44 -3.38 -1.15
C VAL A 86 -4.23 -3.34 -2.07
N SER A 87 -4.47 -3.00 -3.33
CA SER A 87 -3.44 -2.90 -4.35
C SER A 87 -3.59 -1.57 -5.06
N PHE A 88 -2.49 -0.83 -5.19
CA PHE A 88 -2.54 0.51 -5.78
C PHE A 88 -1.19 0.89 -6.38
N VAL A 89 -1.20 1.93 -7.20
CA VAL A 89 0.00 2.46 -7.84
C VAL A 89 0.19 3.91 -7.41
N LEU A 90 1.42 4.27 -7.05
CA LEU A 90 1.78 5.65 -6.74
C LEU A 90 2.60 6.24 -7.89
N ASN A 91 2.24 7.43 -8.32
CA ASN A 91 2.90 8.19 -9.40
C ASN A 91 3.01 7.41 -10.71
N GLY A 92 2.16 6.40 -10.90
CA GLY A 92 2.21 5.58 -12.11
C GLY A 92 3.47 4.73 -12.25
N THR A 93 4.35 4.72 -11.25
CA THR A 93 5.65 4.05 -11.36
C THR A 93 5.83 2.88 -10.43
N THR A 94 5.15 2.86 -9.31
CA THR A 94 5.41 1.87 -8.26
C THR A 94 4.11 1.27 -7.77
N LYS A 95 4.03 -0.05 -7.85
CA LYS A 95 2.85 -0.80 -7.43
C LYS A 95 3.05 -1.35 -6.03
N PHE A 96 2.04 -1.17 -5.21
CA PHE A 96 2.02 -1.65 -3.83
C PHE A 96 0.89 -2.66 -3.66
N GLN A 97 1.19 -3.74 -2.97
CA GLN A 97 0.18 -4.72 -2.58
C GLN A 97 0.32 -4.93 -1.08
N VAL A 98 -0.76 -4.69 -0.36
CA VAL A 98 -0.76 -4.75 1.11
C VAL A 98 -1.85 -5.70 1.54
N CYS A 99 -1.52 -6.64 2.39
CA CYS A 99 -2.48 -7.64 2.89
C CYS A 99 -2.34 -7.77 4.39
N ARG A 100 -3.47 -7.86 5.07
CA ARG A 100 -3.47 -8.18 6.50
C ARG A 100 -3.54 -9.68 6.69
N ILE A 101 -2.67 -10.19 7.56
CA ILE A 101 -2.67 -11.61 7.92
C ILE A 101 -3.58 -11.79 9.10
N LYS A 102 -4.53 -12.70 8.99
CA LYS A 102 -5.37 -13.05 10.12
C LYS A 102 -5.10 -14.50 10.50
N ALA A 103 -4.94 -14.73 11.79
CA ALA A 103 -4.83 -16.08 12.30
C ALA A 103 -6.16 -16.82 12.14
N TYR A 104 -6.08 -18.08 11.81
CA TYR A 104 -7.25 -18.94 11.73
C TYR A 104 -7.40 -19.73 13.01
#